data_90343d569a44f55aae9af5d9d76f914b
#
_entry.id   90343d569a44f55aae9af5d9d76f914b
#
_cell.length_a   1.000
_cell.length_b   1.000
_cell.length_c   1.000
_cell.angle_alpha   90.00
_cell.angle_beta   90.00
_cell.angle_gamma   90.00
#
_symmetry.space_group_name_H-M   'P 1'
#
loop_
_entity.id
_entity.type
_entity.pdbx_description
1 polymer ?
#
loop_
_entity_poly.entity_id
_entity_poly.type
_entity_poly.pdbx_seq_one_letter_code
_entity_poly.pdbx_strand_id
1 'polypeptide(L)'
;MTELKRTNVLRQISAIFDTRRLGFKTTLVAAAYEPEQLHKAALEINKHPGVSHNYAREGSYYNLWFTLAVPPEHDLATIAGYMARKTGALEQRLMPTKRFFKIGVNFDMVKKKGSSFNFSPDNINAEKSGGETAADKEFAETWNQAIPVTDFEKEAIRQMQEDLALVPLPFDNLAKNLSISTEDLFTMVKDFQDRRIMRRYSAVLHHRRSGFRANAMIVWKVPEERSEEVGLTMAAHNAVTHCYERPTFPDWPYTHFTMVHATTPEGCEEINTEISEATGITERLVLYSTREYKKTRVRYFVPDYDDYLEVEKPDAVTTA
;
A
#
# COMPACT_ATOMS: atom_id res chain seq x y z
N MET A 1 -7.26 25.88 1.07
CA MET A 1 -7.63 24.46 0.98
C MET A 1 -8.60 24.21 -0.16
N THR A 2 -9.73 24.91 -0.25
CA THR A 2 -10.74 24.77 -1.31
C THR A 2 -10.13 24.90 -2.71
N GLU A 3 -9.26 25.89 -2.94
CA GLU A 3 -8.57 26.08 -4.21
C GLU A 3 -7.64 24.91 -4.56
N LEU A 4 -6.92 24.36 -3.59
CA LEU A 4 -6.07 23.18 -3.80
C LEU A 4 -6.86 21.93 -4.18
N LYS A 5 -8.09 21.78 -3.66
CA LYS A 5 -9.01 20.73 -4.11
C LYS A 5 -9.53 20.99 -5.51
N ARG A 6 -9.98 22.23 -5.80
CA ARG A 6 -10.46 22.62 -7.13
C ARG A 6 -9.43 22.41 -8.20
N THR A 7 -8.18 22.71 -7.90
CA THR A 7 -7.04 22.52 -8.84
C THR A 7 -6.47 21.09 -8.82
N ASN A 8 -7.07 20.18 -8.08
CA ASN A 8 -6.64 18.78 -7.97
C ASN A 8 -5.18 18.61 -7.47
N VAL A 9 -4.69 19.55 -6.66
CA VAL A 9 -3.42 19.45 -5.95
C VAL A 9 -3.63 18.67 -4.64
N LEU A 10 -4.68 19.05 -3.89
CA LEU A 10 -5.11 18.33 -2.70
C LEU A 10 -6.08 17.21 -3.10
N ARG A 11 -5.72 15.98 -2.77
CA ARG A 11 -6.55 14.81 -3.04
C ARG A 11 -7.59 14.58 -1.94
N GLN A 12 -7.14 14.52 -0.70
CA GLN A 12 -7.96 14.13 0.46
C GLN A 12 -7.31 14.63 1.75
N ILE A 13 -8.14 14.93 2.76
CA ILE A 13 -7.70 15.11 4.15
C ILE A 13 -8.39 14.04 4.97
N SER A 14 -7.64 13.12 5.56
CA SER A 14 -8.23 12.03 6.36
C SER A 14 -7.20 11.37 7.29
N ALA A 15 -7.69 10.53 8.18
CA ALA A 15 -6.84 9.64 8.95
C ALA A 15 -6.13 8.63 8.04
N ILE A 16 -4.91 8.27 8.42
CA ILE A 16 -4.10 7.21 7.81
C ILE A 16 -3.86 6.15 8.86
N PHE A 17 -4.52 5.02 8.68
CA PHE A 17 -4.41 3.87 9.58
C PHE A 17 -3.32 2.90 9.13
N ASP A 18 -2.84 2.10 10.07
CA ASP A 18 -1.94 0.99 9.77
C ASP A 18 -2.76 -0.28 9.51
N THR A 19 -2.69 -0.76 8.28
CA THR A 19 -3.45 -1.91 7.78
C THR A 19 -3.22 -3.17 8.62
N ARG A 20 -1.98 -3.39 9.09
CA ARG A 20 -1.60 -4.59 9.85
C ARG A 20 -2.07 -4.49 11.30
N ARG A 21 -1.93 -3.31 11.90
CA ARG A 21 -2.42 -3.04 13.26
C ARG A 21 -3.94 -3.21 13.36
N LEU A 22 -4.65 -2.96 12.27
CA LEU A 22 -6.10 -3.24 12.17
C LEU A 22 -6.42 -4.72 11.88
N GLY A 23 -5.41 -5.60 11.79
CA GLY A 23 -5.59 -7.02 11.56
C GLY A 23 -5.83 -7.42 10.11
N PHE A 24 -5.82 -6.48 9.17
CA PHE A 24 -6.01 -6.78 7.76
C PHE A 24 -4.80 -7.54 7.20
N LYS A 25 -5.06 -8.64 6.51
CA LYS A 25 -4.06 -9.39 5.76
C LYS A 25 -3.83 -8.74 4.41
N THR A 26 -2.59 -8.59 4.01
CA THR A 26 -2.24 -7.89 2.76
C THR A 26 -1.25 -8.67 1.92
N THR A 27 -1.41 -8.58 0.59
CA THR A 27 -0.44 -9.14 -0.36
C THR A 27 -0.33 -8.26 -1.60
N LEU A 28 0.78 -8.36 -2.30
CA LEU A 28 0.85 -8.02 -3.72
C LEU A 28 0.43 -9.25 -4.52
N VAL A 29 -0.38 -9.06 -5.53
CA VAL A 29 -0.79 -10.10 -6.47
C VAL A 29 -0.18 -9.80 -7.82
N ALA A 30 0.52 -10.79 -8.38
CA ALA A 30 0.95 -10.81 -9.77
C ALA A 30 0.01 -11.74 -10.54
N ALA A 31 -0.61 -11.25 -11.60
CA ALA A 31 -1.53 -12.04 -12.41
C ALA A 31 -1.21 -11.90 -13.90
N ALA A 32 -1.38 -12.99 -14.63
CA ALA A 32 -1.20 -13.05 -16.08
C ALA A 32 -2.57 -13.12 -16.77
N TYR A 33 -2.73 -12.31 -17.80
CA TYR A 33 -3.95 -12.26 -18.62
C TYR A 33 -3.59 -12.19 -20.10
N GLU A 34 -4.47 -12.72 -20.95
CA GLU A 34 -4.44 -12.39 -22.36
C GLU A 34 -4.65 -10.87 -22.56
N PRO A 35 -3.98 -10.26 -23.55
CA PRO A 35 -4.05 -8.80 -23.76
C PRO A 35 -5.47 -8.25 -23.87
N GLU A 36 -6.37 -8.97 -24.53
CA GLU A 36 -7.76 -8.58 -24.73
C GLU A 36 -8.58 -8.62 -23.43
N GLN A 37 -8.22 -9.50 -22.50
CA GLN A 37 -8.92 -9.69 -21.22
C GLN A 37 -8.41 -8.75 -20.14
N LEU A 38 -7.15 -8.33 -20.19
CA LEU A 38 -6.46 -7.59 -19.14
C LEU A 38 -7.22 -6.34 -18.67
N HIS A 39 -7.73 -5.54 -19.61
CA HIS A 39 -8.46 -4.32 -19.26
C HIS A 39 -9.75 -4.62 -18.48
N LYS A 40 -10.55 -5.58 -18.94
CA LYS A 40 -11.80 -5.99 -18.29
C LYS A 40 -11.52 -6.58 -16.90
N ALA A 41 -10.54 -7.44 -16.79
CA ALA A 41 -10.10 -8.02 -15.53
C ALA A 41 -9.68 -6.95 -14.51
N ALA A 42 -8.87 -5.98 -14.94
CA ALA A 42 -8.42 -4.89 -14.06
C ALA A 42 -9.59 -4.05 -13.52
N LEU A 43 -10.61 -3.78 -14.33
CA LEU A 43 -11.80 -3.04 -13.90
C LEU A 43 -12.65 -3.86 -12.93
N GLU A 44 -12.77 -5.15 -13.14
CA GLU A 44 -13.52 -6.05 -12.23
C GLU A 44 -12.81 -6.15 -10.87
N ILE A 45 -11.49 -6.36 -10.85
CA ILE A 45 -10.66 -6.40 -9.65
C ILE A 45 -10.77 -5.08 -8.86
N ASN A 46 -10.89 -3.95 -9.55
CA ASN A 46 -11.03 -2.63 -8.92
C ASN A 46 -12.27 -2.47 -8.05
N LYS A 47 -13.29 -3.29 -8.24
CA LYS A 47 -14.53 -3.21 -7.44
C LYS A 47 -14.31 -3.63 -6.00
N HIS A 48 -13.32 -4.49 -5.73
CA HIS A 48 -13.04 -4.92 -4.37
C HIS A 48 -12.45 -3.77 -3.51
N PRO A 49 -13.01 -3.50 -2.31
CA PRO A 49 -12.62 -2.35 -1.47
C PRO A 49 -11.18 -2.43 -0.96
N GLY A 50 -10.64 -3.63 -0.80
CA GLY A 50 -9.26 -3.88 -0.38
C GLY A 50 -8.22 -3.75 -1.49
N VAL A 51 -8.63 -3.60 -2.75
CA VAL A 51 -7.70 -3.31 -3.85
C VAL A 51 -7.42 -1.81 -3.87
N SER A 52 -6.21 -1.44 -3.46
CA SER A 52 -5.82 -0.02 -3.37
C SER A 52 -4.97 0.45 -4.55
N HIS A 53 -4.15 -0.42 -5.10
CA HIS A 53 -3.30 -0.15 -6.26
C HIS A 53 -3.50 -1.25 -7.29
N ASN A 54 -3.62 -0.88 -8.57
CA ASN A 54 -3.78 -1.81 -9.67
C ASN A 54 -3.13 -1.23 -10.93
N TYR A 55 -2.15 -1.94 -11.47
CA TYR A 55 -1.33 -1.48 -12.59
C TYR A 55 -1.15 -2.58 -13.63
N ALA A 56 -1.33 -2.23 -14.91
CA ALA A 56 -0.72 -3.02 -15.97
C ALA A 56 0.78 -2.71 -16.00
N ARG A 57 1.59 -3.76 -16.19
CA ARG A 57 3.03 -3.66 -16.30
C ARG A 57 3.54 -4.52 -17.45
N GLU A 58 4.60 -4.05 -18.09
CA GLU A 58 5.37 -4.80 -19.07
C GLU A 58 6.69 -5.28 -18.47
N GLY A 59 7.39 -6.17 -19.17
CA GLY A 59 8.69 -6.70 -18.74
C GLY A 59 8.62 -8.10 -18.13
N SER A 60 7.44 -8.71 -17.97
CA SER A 60 7.29 -10.09 -17.50
C SER A 60 6.01 -10.76 -18.04
N TYR A 61 5.91 -12.09 -17.82
CA TYR A 61 4.69 -12.85 -18.07
C TYR A 61 3.49 -12.33 -17.27
N TYR A 62 3.74 -11.92 -15.99
CA TYR A 62 2.71 -11.31 -15.15
C TYR A 62 2.51 -9.86 -15.56
N ASN A 63 1.38 -9.56 -16.19
CA ASN A 63 1.10 -8.25 -16.80
C ASN A 63 0.09 -7.39 -16.03
N LEU A 64 -0.52 -7.92 -14.96
CA LEU A 64 -1.37 -7.18 -14.04
C LEU A 64 -0.90 -7.34 -12.59
N TRP A 65 -0.68 -6.22 -11.90
CA TRP A 65 -0.14 -6.18 -10.57
C TRP A 65 -1.02 -5.33 -9.66
N PHE A 66 -1.55 -5.93 -8.61
CA PHE A 66 -2.41 -5.21 -7.68
C PHE A 66 -2.14 -5.58 -6.22
N THR A 67 -2.41 -4.63 -5.32
CA THR A 67 -2.37 -4.88 -3.89
C THR A 67 -3.76 -5.29 -3.43
N LEU A 68 -3.83 -6.37 -2.67
CA LEU A 68 -5.06 -6.87 -2.06
C LEU A 68 -4.93 -6.83 -0.54
N ALA A 69 -5.92 -6.24 0.13
CA ALA A 69 -6.12 -6.28 1.57
C ALA A 69 -7.47 -6.93 1.87
N VAL A 70 -7.52 -7.78 2.86
CA VAL A 70 -8.77 -8.39 3.34
C VAL A 70 -8.89 -8.25 4.84
N PRO A 71 -10.10 -8.09 5.40
CA PRO A 71 -10.32 -8.03 6.83
C PRO A 71 -9.90 -9.35 7.52
N PRO A 72 -9.71 -9.33 8.85
CA PRO A 72 -9.19 -10.50 9.59
C PRO A 72 -10.01 -11.79 9.43
N GLU A 73 -11.33 -11.65 9.31
CA GLU A 73 -12.31 -12.74 9.14
C GLU A 73 -12.25 -13.40 7.76
N HIS A 74 -11.69 -12.74 6.75
CA HIS A 74 -11.59 -13.28 5.41
C HIS A 74 -10.26 -13.99 5.16
N ASP A 75 -10.30 -15.04 4.32
CA ASP A 75 -9.09 -15.69 3.83
C ASP A 75 -8.59 -15.04 2.54
N LEU A 76 -7.37 -14.53 2.57
CA LEU A 76 -6.77 -13.79 1.47
C LEU A 76 -6.58 -14.66 0.22
N ALA A 77 -6.21 -15.93 0.39
CA ALA A 77 -5.99 -16.85 -0.72
C ALA A 77 -7.33 -17.20 -1.41
N THR A 78 -8.39 -17.38 -0.62
CA THR A 78 -9.75 -17.62 -1.12
C THR A 78 -10.24 -16.44 -1.96
N ILE A 79 -10.11 -15.21 -1.45
CA ILE A 79 -10.52 -13.99 -2.18
C ILE A 79 -9.73 -13.82 -3.48
N ALA A 80 -8.40 -13.96 -3.42
CA ALA A 80 -7.56 -13.85 -4.61
C ALA A 80 -7.87 -14.94 -5.64
N GLY A 81 -8.09 -16.19 -5.20
CA GLY A 81 -8.49 -17.30 -6.07
C GLY A 81 -9.85 -17.06 -6.73
N TYR A 82 -10.80 -16.49 -5.98
CA TYR A 82 -12.10 -16.06 -6.54
C TYR A 82 -11.91 -15.00 -7.63
N MET A 83 -11.11 -13.95 -7.35
CA MET A 83 -10.80 -12.91 -8.34
C MET A 83 -10.19 -13.50 -9.62
N ALA A 84 -9.23 -14.42 -9.49
CA ALA A 84 -8.57 -15.06 -10.62
C ALA A 84 -9.58 -15.81 -11.51
N ARG A 85 -10.43 -16.65 -10.90
CA ARG A 85 -11.47 -17.40 -11.64
C ARG A 85 -12.47 -16.48 -12.31
N LYS A 86 -13.00 -15.50 -11.57
CA LYS A 86 -14.00 -14.54 -12.08
C LYS A 86 -13.48 -13.70 -13.24
N THR A 87 -12.21 -13.37 -13.25
CA THR A 87 -11.60 -12.51 -14.26
C THR A 87 -10.87 -13.27 -15.37
N GLY A 88 -10.75 -14.61 -15.26
CA GLY A 88 -10.11 -15.43 -16.27
C GLY A 88 -8.59 -15.28 -16.29
N ALA A 89 -7.96 -15.19 -15.10
CA ALA A 89 -6.51 -15.17 -15.01
C ALA A 89 -5.89 -16.48 -15.48
N LEU A 90 -4.87 -16.40 -16.32
CA LEU A 90 -4.10 -17.57 -16.80
C LEU A 90 -3.28 -18.16 -15.66
N GLU A 91 -2.68 -17.29 -14.86
CA GLU A 91 -1.84 -17.65 -13.73
C GLU A 91 -1.87 -16.53 -12.69
N GLN A 92 -1.65 -16.88 -11.42
CA GLN A 92 -1.61 -15.92 -10.33
C GLN A 92 -0.60 -16.32 -9.26
N ARG A 93 0.13 -15.35 -8.72
CA ARG A 93 1.02 -15.52 -7.57
C ARG A 93 0.69 -14.53 -6.48
N LEU A 94 0.54 -15.05 -5.26
CA LEU A 94 0.41 -14.22 -4.07
C LEU A 94 1.80 -13.98 -3.50
N MET A 95 2.16 -12.71 -3.39
CA MET A 95 3.48 -12.26 -2.98
C MET A 95 3.39 -11.46 -1.67
N PRO A 96 3.10 -12.12 -0.52
CA PRO A 96 3.10 -11.45 0.77
C PRO A 96 4.48 -10.88 1.08
N THR A 97 4.53 -9.84 1.91
CA THR A 97 5.79 -9.30 2.38
C THR A 97 6.38 -10.23 3.45
N LYS A 98 7.56 -10.79 3.18
CA LYS A 98 8.36 -11.53 4.17
C LYS A 98 9.10 -10.57 5.10
N ARG A 99 9.77 -9.58 4.50
CA ARG A 99 10.50 -8.52 5.20
C ARG A 99 10.30 -7.21 4.44
N PHE A 100 10.27 -6.10 5.16
CA PHE A 100 10.35 -4.80 4.52
C PHE A 100 11.57 -4.01 5.02
N PHE A 101 12.23 -3.34 4.08
CA PHE A 101 13.42 -2.55 4.36
C PHE A 101 13.13 -1.06 4.28
N LYS A 102 12.15 -0.66 3.47
CA LYS A 102 11.75 0.75 3.33
C LYS A 102 10.30 0.91 2.88
N ILE A 103 9.60 1.82 3.56
CA ILE A 103 8.31 2.37 3.12
C ILE A 103 8.36 3.87 3.35
N GLY A 104 8.42 4.66 2.31
CA GLY A 104 8.36 6.11 2.46
C GLY A 104 8.42 6.81 1.12
N VAL A 105 7.52 7.77 0.95
CA VAL A 105 7.51 8.67 -0.20
C VAL A 105 7.59 10.08 0.34
N ASN A 106 8.76 10.69 0.24
CA ASN A 106 8.95 12.11 0.46
C ASN A 106 9.58 12.71 -0.79
N PHE A 107 8.88 13.60 -1.46
CA PHE A 107 9.39 14.30 -2.64
C PHE A 107 9.87 15.68 -2.21
N ASP A 108 11.15 15.99 -2.42
CA ASP A 108 11.65 17.35 -2.32
C ASP A 108 11.11 18.18 -3.49
N MET A 109 10.07 18.94 -3.19
CA MET A 109 9.38 19.78 -4.19
C MET A 109 10.24 20.96 -4.65
N VAL A 110 11.29 21.33 -3.88
CA VAL A 110 12.17 22.47 -4.21
C VAL A 110 13.32 22.02 -5.09
N LYS A 111 14.00 20.93 -4.72
CA LYS A 111 15.20 20.45 -5.44
C LYS A 111 14.86 19.43 -6.53
N LYS A 112 13.57 19.02 -6.67
CA LYS A 112 13.10 17.97 -7.58
C LYS A 112 13.86 16.65 -7.47
N LYS A 113 14.52 16.40 -6.32
CA LYS A 113 15.15 15.14 -5.97
C LYS A 113 14.24 14.38 -5.04
N GLY A 114 14.06 13.07 -5.28
CA GLY A 114 13.38 12.20 -4.35
C GLY A 114 14.15 12.20 -3.03
N SER A 115 13.58 12.73 -1.96
CA SER A 115 14.05 12.49 -0.61
C SER A 115 13.14 11.46 0.02
N SER A 116 13.72 10.39 0.50
CA SER A 116 12.98 9.32 1.16
C SER A 116 12.97 9.54 2.66
N PHE A 117 11.80 9.53 3.24
CA PHE A 117 11.66 9.26 4.66
C PHE A 117 11.86 7.75 4.86
N ASN A 118 12.87 7.37 5.63
CA ASN A 118 13.06 5.98 6.00
C ASN A 118 11.97 5.59 7.02
N PHE A 119 10.93 4.92 6.58
CA PHE A 119 10.11 4.12 7.45
C PHE A 119 10.74 2.73 7.51
N SER A 120 11.69 2.55 8.39
CA SER A 120 12.07 1.27 8.97
C SER A 120 11.20 1.07 10.22
N PRO A 121 10.88 -0.16 10.64
CA PRO A 121 10.35 -0.40 11.98
C PRO A 121 11.23 0.25 13.05
N ASP A 122 12.52 0.34 12.77
CA ASP A 122 13.55 0.90 13.67
C ASP A 122 13.61 2.44 13.63
N ASN A 123 12.95 3.12 12.67
CA ASN A 123 13.08 4.55 12.41
C ASN A 123 11.76 5.33 12.39
N ILE A 124 10.75 4.89 13.14
CA ILE A 124 9.43 5.56 13.21
C ILE A 124 9.52 6.98 13.77
N ASN A 125 10.58 7.31 14.50
CA ASN A 125 10.81 8.59 15.18
C ASN A 125 12.08 9.33 14.74
N ALA A 126 12.63 9.09 13.57
CA ALA A 126 13.84 9.75 13.10
C ALA A 126 13.73 11.30 12.96
N GLU A 127 12.55 11.89 13.18
CA GLU A 127 12.41 13.36 13.34
C GLU A 127 12.65 13.86 14.79
N LYS A 128 12.77 12.97 15.77
CA LYS A 128 13.15 13.34 17.12
C LYS A 128 14.63 13.07 17.30
N SER A 129 15.40 14.11 17.52
CA SER A 129 16.81 14.11 17.93
C SER A 129 17.03 13.49 19.32
N GLY A 130 16.53 12.29 19.54
CA GLY A 130 16.65 11.51 20.76
C GLY A 130 16.76 10.05 20.40
N GLY A 131 17.67 9.31 20.99
CA GLY A 131 17.94 7.91 20.70
C GLY A 131 16.68 7.02 20.80
N GLU A 132 16.77 5.83 20.21
CA GLU A 132 15.74 4.80 20.19
C GLU A 132 15.17 4.54 21.59
N THR A 133 13.85 4.68 21.74
CA THR A 133 13.17 4.44 23.01
C THR A 133 12.81 2.97 23.19
N ALA A 134 12.54 2.54 24.43
CA ALA A 134 12.04 1.18 24.71
C ALA A 134 10.74 0.89 23.92
N ALA A 135 9.85 1.88 23.76
CA ALA A 135 8.63 1.78 22.97
C ALA A 135 8.89 1.60 21.47
N ASP A 136 10.00 2.09 20.94
CA ASP A 136 10.37 1.90 19.54
C ASP A 136 10.89 0.48 19.30
N LYS A 137 11.63 -0.09 20.27
CA LYS A 137 12.07 -1.49 20.23
C LYS A 137 10.89 -2.46 20.32
N GLU A 138 9.99 -2.25 21.27
CA GLU A 138 8.76 -3.06 21.40
C GLU A 138 7.91 -2.98 20.12
N PHE A 139 7.85 -1.82 19.48
CA PHE A 139 7.15 -1.70 18.21
C PHE A 139 7.86 -2.45 17.08
N ALA A 140 9.19 -2.45 17.03
CA ALA A 140 9.94 -3.21 16.03
C ALA A 140 9.64 -4.72 16.12
N GLU A 141 9.39 -5.24 17.31
CA GLU A 141 9.01 -6.64 17.54
C GLU A 141 7.52 -6.93 17.24
N THR A 142 6.63 -5.94 17.41
CA THR A 142 5.17 -6.13 17.35
C THR A 142 4.51 -5.42 16.17
N TRP A 143 5.26 -4.82 15.26
CA TRP A 143 4.74 -3.96 14.18
C TRP A 143 3.69 -4.60 13.27
N ASN A 144 3.71 -5.94 13.14
CA ASN A 144 2.78 -6.72 12.32
C ASN A 144 1.67 -7.41 13.14
N GLN A 145 1.62 -7.19 14.45
CA GLN A 145 0.58 -7.75 15.30
C GLN A 145 -0.67 -6.86 15.25
N ALA A 146 -1.82 -7.52 15.11
CA ALA A 146 -3.11 -6.84 15.16
C ALA A 146 -3.41 -6.34 16.57
N ILE A 147 -4.01 -5.16 16.66
CA ILE A 147 -4.53 -4.61 17.91
C ILE A 147 -6.05 -4.73 17.86
N PRO A 148 -6.66 -5.33 18.89
CA PRO A 148 -8.11 -5.39 18.96
C PRO A 148 -8.74 -3.99 18.92
N VAL A 149 -9.79 -3.85 18.12
CA VAL A 149 -10.62 -2.65 18.04
C VAL A 149 -12.07 -3.02 18.31
N THR A 150 -12.76 -2.19 19.09
CA THR A 150 -14.18 -2.35 19.39
C THR A 150 -15.05 -2.01 18.17
N ASP A 151 -16.33 -2.40 18.17
CA ASP A 151 -17.23 -2.05 17.06
C ASP A 151 -17.46 -0.54 16.96
N PHE A 152 -17.43 0.18 18.07
CA PHE A 152 -17.47 1.64 18.07
C PHE A 152 -16.21 2.24 17.42
N GLU A 153 -15.02 1.71 17.73
CA GLU A 153 -13.78 2.14 17.10
C GLU A 153 -13.75 1.81 15.60
N LYS A 154 -14.31 0.67 15.18
CA LYS A 154 -14.46 0.35 13.74
C LYS A 154 -15.33 1.38 13.03
N GLU A 155 -16.44 1.83 13.67
CA GLU A 155 -17.28 2.90 13.13
C GLU A 155 -16.51 4.20 13.04
N ALA A 156 -15.78 4.59 14.09
CA ALA A 156 -14.94 5.77 14.09
C ALA A 156 -13.87 5.72 12.98
N ILE A 157 -13.23 4.57 12.77
CA ILE A 157 -12.27 4.34 11.67
C ILE A 157 -12.95 4.51 10.31
N ARG A 158 -14.16 3.94 10.10
CA ARG A 158 -14.95 4.12 8.87
C ARG A 158 -15.17 5.58 8.55
N GLN A 159 -15.49 6.40 9.54
CA GLN A 159 -15.76 7.81 9.35
C GLN A 159 -14.48 8.64 9.15
N MET A 160 -13.44 8.39 9.95
CA MET A 160 -12.19 9.14 9.91
C MET A 160 -11.36 8.88 8.63
N GLN A 161 -11.57 7.76 7.95
CA GLN A 161 -10.87 7.47 6.69
C GLN A 161 -11.46 8.22 5.49
N GLU A 162 -12.67 8.74 5.61
CA GLU A 162 -13.31 9.53 4.56
C GLU A 162 -12.70 10.93 4.47
N ASP A 163 -12.98 11.62 3.38
CA ASP A 163 -12.44 12.96 3.14
C ASP A 163 -13.09 14.01 4.06
N LEU A 164 -12.29 14.67 4.87
CA LEU A 164 -12.76 15.69 5.80
C LEU A 164 -13.39 16.87 5.07
N ALA A 165 -14.58 17.26 5.47
CA ALA A 165 -15.26 18.41 4.91
C ALA A 165 -14.47 19.71 5.16
N LEU A 166 -14.37 20.59 4.15
CA LEU A 166 -13.70 21.89 4.26
C LEU A 166 -14.65 22.97 4.81
N VAL A 167 -15.03 22.82 6.07
CA VAL A 167 -15.90 23.72 6.83
C VAL A 167 -15.15 24.31 8.03
N PRO A 168 -15.65 25.38 8.70
CA PRO A 168 -14.92 26.01 9.81
C PRO A 168 -14.59 25.08 10.98
N LEU A 169 -15.50 24.17 11.34
CA LEU A 169 -15.34 23.20 12.43
C LEU A 169 -15.53 21.77 11.90
N PRO A 170 -14.56 21.24 11.13
CA PRO A 170 -14.76 20.01 10.37
C PRO A 170 -14.90 18.77 11.27
N PHE A 171 -14.33 18.78 12.46
CA PHE A 171 -14.38 17.66 13.39
C PHE A 171 -15.68 17.60 14.19
N ASP A 172 -16.43 18.70 14.30
CA ASP A 172 -17.70 18.72 15.02
C ASP A 172 -18.76 17.86 14.31
N ASN A 173 -18.76 17.87 12.97
CA ASN A 173 -19.64 16.98 12.20
C ASN A 173 -19.28 15.52 12.39
N LEU A 174 -17.99 15.21 12.43
CA LEU A 174 -17.51 13.86 12.64
C LEU A 174 -17.86 13.34 14.04
N ALA A 175 -17.66 14.17 15.07
CA ALA A 175 -18.02 13.88 16.45
C ALA A 175 -19.54 13.66 16.60
N LYS A 176 -20.36 14.53 15.96
CA LYS A 176 -21.81 14.39 15.93
C LYS A 176 -22.27 13.09 15.29
N ASN A 177 -21.69 12.70 14.17
CA ASN A 177 -22.01 11.43 13.51
C ASN A 177 -21.71 10.21 14.40
N LEU A 178 -20.68 10.31 15.23
CA LEU A 178 -20.31 9.29 16.21
C LEU A 178 -21.06 9.41 17.54
N SER A 179 -21.93 10.43 17.69
CA SER A 179 -22.66 10.71 18.93
C SER A 179 -21.76 10.93 20.15
N ILE A 180 -20.61 11.59 19.96
CA ILE A 180 -19.66 11.98 21.00
C ILE A 180 -19.33 13.47 20.93
N SER A 181 -18.64 13.99 21.94
CA SER A 181 -18.09 15.34 21.88
C SER A 181 -16.86 15.43 20.98
N THR A 182 -16.53 16.63 20.50
CA THR A 182 -15.29 16.86 19.73
C THR A 182 -14.04 16.61 20.59
N GLU A 183 -14.14 16.83 21.90
CA GLU A 183 -13.07 16.55 22.87
C GLU A 183 -12.82 15.04 23.03
N ASP A 184 -13.90 14.25 23.12
CA ASP A 184 -13.80 12.77 23.14
C ASP A 184 -13.23 12.25 21.82
N LEU A 185 -13.60 12.86 20.68
CA LEU A 185 -13.04 12.51 19.38
C LEU A 185 -11.52 12.73 19.36
N PHE A 186 -11.02 13.85 19.88
CA PHE A 186 -9.58 14.12 19.94
C PHE A 186 -8.86 13.18 20.91
N THR A 187 -9.49 12.83 22.02
CA THR A 187 -8.98 11.81 22.95
C THR A 187 -8.83 10.47 22.27
N MET A 188 -9.84 10.04 21.49
CA MET A 188 -9.80 8.81 20.71
C MET A 188 -8.70 8.85 19.62
N VAL A 189 -8.56 9.98 18.91
CA VAL A 189 -7.48 10.16 17.91
C VAL A 189 -6.13 10.00 18.55
N LYS A 190 -5.93 10.57 19.75
CA LYS A 190 -4.68 10.43 20.49
C LYS A 190 -4.44 8.98 20.91
N ASP A 191 -5.44 8.29 21.43
CA ASP A 191 -5.37 6.86 21.76
C ASP A 191 -4.99 6.00 20.54
N PHE A 192 -5.63 6.25 19.40
CA PHE A 192 -5.30 5.55 18.15
C PHE A 192 -3.85 5.79 17.70
N GLN A 193 -3.30 6.98 17.95
CA GLN A 193 -1.90 7.29 17.67
C GLN A 193 -0.95 6.61 18.68
N ASP A 194 -1.28 6.64 19.98
CA ASP A 194 -0.50 6.02 21.05
C ASP A 194 -0.44 4.50 20.85
N ARG A 195 -1.56 3.85 20.47
CA ARG A 195 -1.63 2.42 20.08
C ARG A 195 -1.05 2.14 18.69
N ARG A 196 -0.63 3.18 17.96
CA ARG A 196 -0.09 3.10 16.59
C ARG A 196 -1.04 2.45 15.57
N ILE A 197 -2.35 2.49 15.84
CA ILE A 197 -3.41 2.13 14.89
C ILE A 197 -3.54 3.23 13.83
N MET A 198 -3.50 4.49 14.24
CA MET A 198 -3.49 5.65 13.37
C MET A 198 -2.06 6.19 13.26
N ARG A 199 -1.54 6.25 12.04
CA ARG A 199 -0.21 6.84 11.79
C ARG A 199 -0.25 8.37 11.87
N ARG A 200 -1.27 8.98 11.27
CA ARG A 200 -1.47 10.44 11.24
C ARG A 200 -2.83 10.80 10.68
N TYR A 201 -3.27 12.01 10.94
CA TYR A 201 -4.36 12.68 10.23
C TYR A 201 -3.72 13.74 9.32
N SER A 202 -3.86 13.66 8.00
CA SER A 202 -3.09 14.54 7.10
C SER A 202 -3.74 14.77 5.75
N ALA A 203 -3.33 15.88 5.13
CA ALA A 203 -3.59 16.16 3.73
C ALA A 203 -2.76 15.27 2.81
N VAL A 204 -3.38 14.73 1.78
CA VAL A 204 -2.76 13.90 0.74
C VAL A 204 -2.78 14.65 -0.58
N LEU A 205 -1.63 14.77 -1.21
CA LEU A 205 -1.46 15.50 -2.45
C LEU A 205 -1.40 14.56 -3.67
N HIS A 206 -1.78 15.07 -4.82
CA HIS A 206 -1.56 14.38 -6.10
C HIS A 206 -0.12 14.60 -6.59
N HIS A 207 0.77 13.66 -6.30
CA HIS A 207 2.21 13.77 -6.58
C HIS A 207 2.59 13.72 -8.09
N ARG A 208 1.76 13.20 -8.99
CA ARG A 208 2.02 13.23 -10.44
C ARG A 208 2.21 14.66 -10.99
N ARG A 209 1.66 15.67 -10.30
CA ARG A 209 1.87 17.09 -10.65
C ARG A 209 3.22 17.64 -10.17
N SER A 210 3.98 16.87 -9.39
CA SER A 210 5.31 17.25 -8.91
C SER A 210 6.46 16.88 -9.87
N GLY A 211 6.15 16.35 -11.07
CA GLY A 211 7.15 16.14 -12.13
C GLY A 211 7.75 14.74 -12.21
N PHE A 212 7.43 13.82 -11.28
CA PHE A 212 7.86 12.44 -11.35
C PHE A 212 6.91 11.62 -12.23
N ARG A 213 7.31 11.42 -13.49
CA ARG A 213 6.47 10.78 -14.52
C ARG A 213 6.81 9.32 -14.75
N ALA A 214 8.04 8.91 -14.48
CA ALA A 214 8.50 7.54 -14.59
C ALA A 214 8.41 6.81 -13.24
N ASN A 215 7.90 5.59 -13.29
CA ASN A 215 7.71 4.71 -12.13
C ASN A 215 8.02 3.28 -12.57
N ALA A 216 9.05 2.72 -11.99
CA ALA A 216 9.46 1.34 -12.23
C ALA A 216 9.42 0.53 -10.93
N MET A 217 8.89 -0.68 -11.02
CA MET A 217 9.12 -1.73 -10.02
C MET A 217 10.26 -2.59 -10.52
N ILE A 218 11.36 -2.62 -9.79
CA ILE A 218 12.51 -3.45 -10.13
C ILE A 218 12.53 -4.63 -9.18
N VAL A 219 12.61 -5.82 -9.76
CA VAL A 219 12.66 -7.07 -9.00
C VAL A 219 14.02 -7.73 -9.19
N TRP A 220 14.62 -8.18 -8.08
CA TRP A 220 15.99 -8.60 -7.98
C TRP A 220 16.08 -10.03 -7.47
N LYS A 221 16.92 -10.85 -8.11
CA LYS A 221 17.24 -12.18 -7.61
C LYS A 221 18.44 -12.07 -6.67
N VAL A 222 18.15 -11.98 -5.38
CA VAL A 222 19.15 -11.85 -4.33
C VAL A 222 19.34 -13.21 -3.65
N PRO A 223 20.59 -13.68 -3.49
CA PRO A 223 20.89 -14.87 -2.71
C PRO A 223 20.40 -14.73 -1.26
N GLU A 224 19.91 -15.82 -0.66
CA GLU A 224 19.30 -15.81 0.66
C GLU A 224 20.26 -15.29 1.74
N GLU A 225 21.52 -15.70 1.69
CA GLU A 225 22.58 -15.30 2.60
C GLU A 225 22.94 -13.81 2.55
N ARG A 226 22.58 -13.12 1.45
CA ARG A 226 22.80 -11.69 1.25
C ARG A 226 21.53 -10.85 1.37
N SER A 227 20.38 -11.48 1.66
CA SER A 227 19.07 -10.83 1.62
C SER A 227 19.02 -9.56 2.48
N GLU A 228 19.53 -9.60 3.71
CA GLU A 228 19.48 -8.47 4.63
C GLU A 228 20.43 -7.34 4.21
N GLU A 229 21.68 -7.65 3.94
CA GLU A 229 22.70 -6.68 3.50
C GLU A 229 22.25 -5.93 2.25
N VAL A 230 21.82 -6.69 1.23
CA VAL A 230 21.37 -6.15 -0.05
C VAL A 230 20.08 -5.33 0.12
N GLY A 231 19.13 -5.83 0.89
CA GLY A 231 17.88 -5.12 1.17
C GLY A 231 18.10 -3.76 1.85
N LEU A 232 19.00 -3.70 2.83
CA LEU A 232 19.38 -2.45 3.50
C LEU A 232 20.11 -1.50 2.55
N THR A 233 21.03 -2.00 1.74
CA THR A 233 21.75 -1.20 0.72
C THR A 233 20.77 -0.59 -0.29
N MET A 234 19.83 -1.38 -0.82
CA MET A 234 18.77 -0.89 -1.71
C MET A 234 17.89 0.16 -1.04
N ALA A 235 17.53 -0.08 0.22
CA ALA A 235 16.70 0.82 1.00
C ALA A 235 17.38 2.17 1.29
N ALA A 236 18.69 2.19 1.45
CA ALA A 236 19.47 3.42 1.67
C ALA A 236 19.47 4.35 0.45
N HIS A 237 19.22 3.84 -0.74
CA HIS A 237 19.20 4.66 -1.95
C HIS A 237 18.03 5.65 -1.94
N ASN A 238 18.32 6.94 -2.17
CA ASN A 238 17.34 8.03 -2.05
C ASN A 238 16.16 7.92 -3.02
N ALA A 239 16.38 7.42 -4.23
CA ALA A 239 15.35 7.27 -5.25
C ALA A 239 14.45 6.04 -5.04
N VAL A 240 14.83 5.12 -4.15
CA VAL A 240 14.02 3.98 -3.76
C VAL A 240 13.01 4.43 -2.71
N THR A 241 11.72 4.31 -3.02
CA THR A 241 10.63 4.68 -2.11
C THR A 241 10.08 3.51 -1.31
N HIS A 242 10.21 2.31 -1.84
CA HIS A 242 9.78 1.07 -1.21
C HIS A 242 10.79 -0.02 -1.51
N CYS A 243 11.10 -0.83 -0.51
CA CYS A 243 11.95 -2.01 -0.65
C CYS A 243 11.40 -3.15 0.21
N TYR A 244 11.11 -4.30 -0.44
CA TYR A 244 10.49 -5.46 0.20
C TYR A 244 11.19 -6.76 -0.20
N GLU A 245 11.22 -7.72 0.73
CA GLU A 245 11.47 -9.12 0.42
C GLU A 245 10.14 -9.88 0.32
N ARG A 246 10.02 -10.74 -0.71
CA ARG A 246 8.84 -11.55 -1.02
C ARG A 246 9.22 -12.99 -1.33
N PRO A 247 8.28 -13.94 -1.24
CA PRO A 247 8.55 -15.33 -1.61
C PRO A 247 8.89 -15.47 -3.10
N THR A 248 9.64 -16.53 -3.41
CA THR A 248 9.92 -16.98 -4.76
C THR A 248 8.98 -18.12 -5.17
N PHE A 249 8.90 -18.36 -6.48
CA PHE A 249 8.17 -19.47 -7.08
C PHE A 249 9.07 -20.10 -8.16
N PRO A 250 8.79 -21.32 -8.63
CA PRO A 250 9.60 -21.97 -9.68
C PRO A 250 9.76 -21.12 -10.95
N ASP A 251 8.73 -20.37 -11.29
CA ASP A 251 8.66 -19.45 -12.43
C ASP A 251 8.98 -17.99 -12.07
N TRP A 252 9.25 -17.70 -10.78
CA TRP A 252 9.54 -16.36 -10.28
C TRP A 252 10.65 -16.37 -9.22
N PRO A 253 11.92 -16.27 -9.62
CA PRO A 253 13.06 -16.39 -8.72
C PRO A 253 13.44 -15.10 -7.97
N TYR A 254 12.71 -14.01 -8.19
CA TYR A 254 13.05 -12.69 -7.65
C TYR A 254 12.52 -12.52 -6.22
N THR A 255 13.42 -12.16 -5.29
CA THR A 255 13.14 -12.03 -3.86
C THR A 255 12.91 -10.57 -3.44
N HIS A 256 13.70 -9.62 -3.97
CA HIS A 256 13.65 -8.22 -3.59
C HIS A 256 12.90 -7.38 -4.62
N PHE A 257 12.09 -6.46 -4.12
CA PHE A 257 11.23 -5.58 -4.92
C PHE A 257 11.50 -4.14 -4.51
N THR A 258 11.96 -3.32 -5.41
CA THR A 258 12.17 -1.89 -5.21
C THR A 258 11.24 -1.06 -6.09
N MET A 259 10.69 0.02 -5.52
CA MET A 259 9.94 1.03 -6.28
C MET A 259 10.81 2.25 -6.47
N VAL A 260 11.07 2.58 -7.73
CA VAL A 260 11.89 3.71 -8.14
C VAL A 260 11.02 4.74 -8.86
N HIS A 261 11.25 6.00 -8.57
CA HIS A 261 10.58 7.12 -9.22
C HIS A 261 11.60 8.10 -9.79
N ALA A 262 11.45 8.43 -11.07
CA ALA A 262 12.29 9.38 -11.77
C ALA A 262 11.45 10.34 -12.63
N THR A 263 12.07 11.33 -13.21
CA THR A 263 11.41 12.26 -14.15
C THR A 263 11.22 11.63 -15.52
N THR A 264 12.11 10.71 -15.90
CA THR A 264 12.13 9.98 -17.18
C THR A 264 12.39 8.49 -16.98
N PRO A 265 12.06 7.64 -17.96
CA PRO A 265 12.42 6.20 -17.93
C PRO A 265 13.95 5.98 -17.86
N GLU A 266 14.74 6.78 -18.57
CA GLU A 266 16.20 6.73 -18.57
C GLU A 266 16.75 6.99 -17.16
N GLY A 267 16.16 7.94 -16.42
CA GLY A 267 16.49 8.17 -15.01
C GLY A 267 16.17 6.97 -14.10
N CYS A 268 15.16 6.16 -14.43
CA CYS A 268 14.92 4.89 -13.72
C CYS A 268 16.02 3.87 -14.03
N GLU A 269 16.54 3.81 -15.26
CA GLU A 269 17.63 2.90 -15.64
C GLU A 269 18.97 3.32 -15.01
N GLU A 270 19.24 4.61 -14.89
CA GLU A 270 20.42 5.12 -14.17
C GLU A 270 20.39 4.67 -12.72
N ILE A 271 19.27 4.87 -12.01
CA ILE A 271 19.08 4.43 -10.63
C ILE A 271 19.17 2.91 -10.52
N ASN A 272 18.62 2.15 -11.47
CA ASN A 272 18.72 0.70 -11.55
C ASN A 272 20.18 0.24 -11.64
N THR A 273 20.99 0.94 -12.44
CA THR A 273 22.42 0.68 -12.59
C THR A 273 23.18 1.00 -11.30
N GLU A 274 22.94 2.17 -10.68
CA GLU A 274 23.55 2.55 -9.41
C GLU A 274 23.28 1.52 -8.30
N ILE A 275 22.04 1.02 -8.19
CA ILE A 275 21.67 -0.01 -7.21
C ILE A 275 22.39 -1.33 -7.53
N SER A 276 22.46 -1.71 -8.81
CA SER A 276 23.15 -2.93 -9.24
C SER A 276 24.66 -2.90 -8.91
N GLU A 277 25.31 -1.77 -9.15
CA GLU A 277 26.72 -1.55 -8.82
C GLU A 277 26.95 -1.57 -7.30
N ALA A 278 26.12 -0.89 -6.54
CA ALA A 278 26.23 -0.82 -5.08
C ALA A 278 26.02 -2.17 -4.39
N THR A 279 25.19 -3.05 -4.96
CA THR A 279 24.85 -4.35 -4.37
C THR A 279 25.58 -5.52 -5.00
N GLY A 280 26.13 -5.35 -6.21
CA GLY A 280 26.68 -6.43 -7.02
C GLY A 280 25.62 -7.40 -7.60
N ILE A 281 24.32 -7.06 -7.48
CA ILE A 281 23.22 -7.88 -8.01
C ILE A 281 22.91 -7.45 -9.44
N THR A 282 23.13 -8.34 -10.38
CA THR A 282 22.93 -8.08 -11.83
C THR A 282 21.66 -8.73 -12.38
N GLU A 283 21.20 -9.85 -11.79
CA GLU A 283 20.01 -10.58 -12.25
C GLU A 283 18.75 -9.88 -11.72
N ARG A 284 18.07 -9.18 -12.62
CA ARG A 284 16.90 -8.35 -12.30
C ARG A 284 15.95 -8.19 -13.49
N LEU A 285 14.69 -7.83 -13.20
CA LEU A 285 13.73 -7.35 -14.19
C LEU A 285 13.24 -5.96 -13.83
N VAL A 286 13.03 -5.12 -14.84
CA VAL A 286 12.42 -3.80 -14.70
C VAL A 286 10.99 -3.88 -15.23
N LEU A 287 10.02 -3.60 -14.37
CA LEU A 287 8.60 -3.68 -14.68
C LEU A 287 8.02 -2.26 -14.75
N TYR A 288 7.91 -1.73 -15.94
CA TYR A 288 7.33 -0.41 -16.16
C TYR A 288 5.81 -0.44 -16.08
N SER A 289 5.22 0.56 -15.44
CA SER A 289 3.77 0.73 -15.42
C SER A 289 3.30 1.32 -16.75
N THR A 290 2.56 0.53 -17.53
CA THR A 290 1.95 0.98 -18.79
C THR A 290 0.60 1.66 -18.56
N ARG A 291 -0.14 1.21 -17.52
CA ARG A 291 -1.43 1.80 -17.16
C ARG A 291 -1.70 1.70 -15.66
N GLU A 292 -2.17 2.78 -15.06
CA GLU A 292 -2.72 2.81 -13.71
C GLU A 292 -4.23 2.65 -13.77
N TYR A 293 -4.74 1.56 -13.21
CA TYR A 293 -6.18 1.29 -13.13
C TYR A 293 -6.80 1.76 -11.81
N LYS A 294 -6.06 1.68 -10.72
CA LYS A 294 -6.49 2.16 -9.40
C LYS A 294 -5.28 2.63 -8.58
N LYS A 295 -5.48 3.74 -7.89
CA LYS A 295 -4.55 4.26 -6.88
C LYS A 295 -5.35 4.96 -5.81
N THR A 296 -5.82 4.19 -4.84
CA THR A 296 -6.62 4.65 -3.70
C THR A 296 -6.00 4.17 -2.40
N ARG A 297 -6.68 4.36 -1.30
CA ARG A 297 -6.38 3.70 -0.04
C ARG A 297 -7.27 2.48 0.14
N VAL A 298 -6.82 1.55 0.96
CA VAL A 298 -7.68 0.49 1.51
C VAL A 298 -8.79 1.15 2.30
N ARG A 299 -10.01 0.68 2.15
CA ARG A 299 -11.15 1.09 2.96
C ARG A 299 -11.34 0.05 4.06
N TYR A 300 -11.32 0.48 5.31
CA TYR A 300 -11.38 -0.42 6.47
C TYR A 300 -12.80 -0.56 6.97
N PHE A 301 -13.18 -1.79 7.35
CA PHE A 301 -14.43 -2.15 8.00
C PHE A 301 -15.71 -1.70 7.26
N VAL A 302 -15.64 -1.59 5.94
CA VAL A 302 -16.81 -1.28 5.10
C VAL A 302 -17.57 -2.54 4.72
N PRO A 303 -18.92 -2.48 4.58
CA PRO A 303 -19.75 -3.64 4.23
C PRO A 303 -19.39 -4.27 2.87
N ASP A 304 -18.90 -3.47 1.94
CA ASP A 304 -18.55 -3.87 0.57
C ASP A 304 -17.60 -5.10 0.49
N TYR A 305 -16.93 -5.49 1.58
CA TYR A 305 -16.11 -6.70 1.62
C TYR A 305 -16.97 -7.97 1.55
N ASP A 306 -18.07 -7.99 2.29
CA ASP A 306 -19.01 -9.11 2.31
C ASP A 306 -19.82 -9.13 1.02
N ASP A 307 -20.28 -7.96 0.57
CA ASP A 307 -21.05 -7.80 -0.67
C ASP A 307 -20.27 -8.32 -1.88
N TYR A 308 -18.95 -8.16 -1.92
CA TYR A 308 -18.12 -8.63 -3.02
C TYR A 308 -18.16 -10.16 -3.18
N LEU A 309 -18.34 -10.89 -2.08
CA LEU A 309 -18.44 -12.35 -2.05
C LEU A 309 -19.87 -12.85 -2.23
N GLU A 310 -20.87 -12.09 -1.80
CA GLU A 310 -22.29 -12.51 -1.87
C GLU A 310 -22.84 -12.61 -3.29
N VAL A 311 -22.21 -11.95 -4.26
CA VAL A 311 -22.55 -12.03 -5.68
C VAL A 311 -22.41 -13.46 -6.24
N GLU A 312 -21.88 -14.43 -5.47
CA GLU A 312 -21.68 -15.83 -5.87
C GLU A 312 -22.37 -16.88 -4.99
N LYS A 313 -23.32 -16.52 -4.16
CA LYS A 313 -24.18 -17.62 -3.64
C LYS A 313 -24.96 -18.15 -4.84
N PRO A 314 -24.73 -19.41 -5.28
CA PRO A 314 -25.62 -20.00 -6.30
C PRO A 314 -27.02 -19.92 -5.73
N ASP A 315 -27.96 -19.48 -6.54
CA ASP A 315 -29.38 -19.53 -6.21
C ASP A 315 -29.64 -20.88 -5.56
N ALA A 316 -30.16 -20.86 -4.35
CA ALA A 316 -30.51 -22.08 -3.64
C ALA A 316 -31.39 -22.86 -4.60
N VAL A 317 -30.91 -24.00 -5.09
CA VAL A 317 -31.66 -24.90 -5.93
C VAL A 317 -32.93 -25.20 -5.15
N THR A 318 -34.02 -24.59 -5.56
CA THR A 318 -35.34 -24.87 -5.04
C THR A 318 -35.63 -26.29 -5.49
N THR A 319 -35.31 -27.25 -4.62
CA THR A 319 -35.79 -28.63 -4.78
C THR A 319 -37.29 -28.58 -4.61
N ALA A 320 -38.00 -28.61 -5.73
CA ALA A 320 -39.43 -28.92 -5.79
C ALA A 320 -39.63 -30.44 -5.62
#